data_7f68325b15794b62677b7bdb28f5fbb4
#
_entry.id   7f68325b15794b62677b7bdb28f5fbb4
#
_cell.length_a   1.000
_cell.length_b   1.000
_cell.length_c   1.000
_cell.angle_alpha   90.00
_cell.angle_beta   90.00
_cell.angle_gamma   90.00
#
_symmetry.space_group_name_H-M   'P 1'
#
loop_
_entity.id
_entity.type
_entity.pdbx_description
1 polymer ?
#
loop_
_entity_poly.entity_id
_entity_poly.type
_entity_poly.pdbx_seq_one_letter_code
_entity_poly.pdbx_strand_id
1 'polypeptide(L)'
;MEFPKKVTIGDITVRDGYQHEEKFIPTEAKLWMLENLLLAGFKHVEVTNFGNPTGMPQFSDADELFKQIRTSKKVAHLINDASLTAITIRERAVERAIEAKLKGYGPDRILLMVSTSESHHIKNSGLTLDQYWKMAEEQIKNAHAAGIKVNGTVSTIWGCPIEGPTDLIKAIDFTQRWFDIGADDVKHADHDGSASPDRVFQYYTMLQEKVGMTQKQIVHFHTTRGWGLANVLAALQAGMTNFEATMGGIGGQPANFVDGVPVAGTGSYYYKDPNLVGLISTEDLV
;
A
#
# COMPACT_ATOMS: atom_id res chain seq x y z
N MET A 1 16.71 4.48 24.52
CA MET A 1 16.12 4.22 23.19
C MET A 1 15.68 5.58 22.66
N GLU A 2 16.27 6.06 21.57
CA GLU A 2 15.87 7.35 20.97
C GLU A 2 14.87 7.08 19.86
N PHE A 3 13.74 7.79 19.90
CA PHE A 3 12.77 7.77 18.81
C PHE A 3 13.18 8.75 17.69
N PRO A 4 12.77 8.52 16.45
CA PRO A 4 12.93 9.51 15.38
C PRO A 4 12.29 10.84 15.76
N LYS A 5 13.00 11.96 15.51
CA LYS A 5 12.49 13.31 15.82
C LYS A 5 11.39 13.77 14.87
N LYS A 6 11.25 13.13 13.73
CA LYS A 6 10.26 13.46 12.69
C LYS A 6 9.83 12.19 11.99
N VAL A 7 8.53 12.10 11.75
CA VAL A 7 7.90 11.04 10.94
C VAL A 7 7.12 11.67 9.79
N THR A 8 6.91 10.88 8.75
CA THR A 8 6.02 11.20 7.63
C THR A 8 4.84 10.25 7.69
N ILE A 9 3.63 10.78 7.59
CA ILE A 9 2.41 10.00 7.53
C ILE A 9 1.78 10.21 6.17
N GLY A 10 1.56 9.13 5.43
CA GLY A 10 0.75 9.09 4.22
C GLY A 10 -0.68 8.64 4.54
N ASP A 11 -1.63 9.09 3.75
CA ASP A 11 -3.02 8.64 3.88
C ASP A 11 -3.44 7.81 2.66
N ILE A 12 -4.09 6.68 2.94
CA ILE A 12 -4.52 5.71 1.92
C ILE A 12 -6.02 5.41 2.00
N THR A 13 -6.79 6.31 2.65
CA THR A 13 -8.23 6.18 2.86
C THR A 13 -8.99 5.93 1.57
N VAL A 14 -8.74 6.76 0.55
CA VAL A 14 -9.52 6.71 -0.71
C VAL A 14 -9.20 5.45 -1.52
N ARG A 15 -8.02 4.85 -1.31
CA ARG A 15 -7.66 3.61 -1.98
C ARG A 15 -7.91 2.39 -1.10
N ASP A 16 -7.14 2.19 -0.03
CA ASP A 16 -7.24 0.99 0.81
C ASP A 16 -8.47 1.02 1.71
N GLY A 17 -8.77 2.21 2.24
CA GLY A 17 -9.94 2.42 3.07
C GLY A 17 -11.24 2.05 2.36
N TYR A 18 -11.39 2.45 1.11
CA TYR A 18 -12.62 2.24 0.35
C TYR A 18 -12.65 0.94 -0.46
N GLN A 19 -11.55 0.20 -0.52
CA GLN A 19 -11.38 -0.95 -1.41
C GLN A 19 -12.45 -2.03 -1.26
N HIS A 20 -12.92 -2.26 -0.05
CA HIS A 20 -13.86 -3.35 0.28
C HIS A 20 -15.26 -2.85 0.63
N GLU A 21 -15.56 -1.57 0.41
CA GLU A 21 -16.90 -1.06 0.59
C GLU A 21 -17.86 -1.71 -0.41
N GLU A 22 -18.99 -2.22 0.09
CA GLU A 22 -19.97 -2.93 -0.74
C GLU A 22 -20.64 -2.02 -1.76
N LYS A 23 -20.90 -0.76 -1.34
CA LYS A 23 -21.52 0.24 -2.20
C LYS A 23 -20.44 1.09 -2.86
N PHE A 24 -20.59 1.34 -4.16
CA PHE A 24 -19.72 2.27 -4.85
C PHE A 24 -19.77 3.64 -4.19
N ILE A 25 -18.62 4.12 -3.76
CA ILE A 25 -18.47 5.47 -3.22
C ILE A 25 -18.39 6.44 -4.40
N PRO A 26 -19.30 7.42 -4.47
CA PRO A 26 -19.33 8.37 -5.59
C PRO A 26 -17.99 9.11 -5.76
N THR A 27 -17.63 9.39 -7.02
CA THR A 27 -16.37 10.08 -7.36
C THR A 27 -16.25 11.42 -6.65
N GLU A 28 -17.36 12.14 -6.47
CA GLU A 28 -17.39 13.44 -5.76
C GLU A 28 -17.05 13.28 -4.28
N ALA A 29 -17.46 12.18 -3.65
CA ALA A 29 -17.13 11.90 -2.25
C ALA A 29 -15.64 11.54 -2.10
N LYS A 30 -15.09 10.76 -3.04
CA LYS A 30 -13.65 10.46 -3.10
C LYS A 30 -12.84 11.73 -3.33
N LEU A 31 -13.26 12.60 -4.26
CA LEU A 31 -12.63 13.87 -4.52
C LEU A 31 -12.65 14.77 -3.28
N TRP A 32 -13.81 14.86 -2.62
CA TRP A 32 -13.95 15.63 -1.39
C TRP A 32 -12.96 15.17 -0.31
N MET A 33 -12.81 13.85 -0.13
CA MET A 33 -11.86 13.30 0.83
C MET A 33 -10.41 13.65 0.45
N LEU A 34 -10.01 13.45 -0.82
CA LEU A 34 -8.67 13.79 -1.31
C LEU A 34 -8.33 15.27 -1.12
N GLU A 35 -9.26 16.16 -1.43
CA GLU A 35 -9.09 17.59 -1.22
C GLU A 35 -8.86 17.93 0.25
N ASN A 36 -9.64 17.34 1.17
CA ASN A 36 -9.50 17.61 2.58
C ASN A 36 -8.20 17.01 3.17
N LEU A 37 -7.76 15.85 2.71
CA LEU A 37 -6.44 15.28 3.07
C LEU A 37 -5.31 16.23 2.65
N LEU A 38 -5.33 16.75 1.44
CA LEU A 38 -4.33 17.72 0.96
C LEU A 38 -4.38 19.02 1.76
N LEU A 39 -5.58 19.56 2.06
CA LEU A 39 -5.75 20.74 2.90
C LEU A 39 -5.29 20.52 4.35
N ALA A 40 -5.41 19.30 4.88
CA ALA A 40 -4.87 18.92 6.18
C ALA A 40 -3.34 18.81 6.18
N GLY A 41 -2.69 18.85 5.02
CA GLY A 41 -1.23 18.88 4.89
C GLY A 41 -0.59 17.55 4.53
N PHE A 42 -1.37 16.50 4.23
CA PHE A 42 -0.81 15.24 3.74
C PHE A 42 -0.08 15.44 2.42
N LYS A 43 1.15 14.92 2.33
CA LYS A 43 2.01 15.02 1.15
C LYS A 43 2.07 13.71 0.35
N HIS A 44 1.63 12.61 0.93
CA HIS A 44 1.59 11.29 0.31
C HIS A 44 0.17 10.75 0.45
N VAL A 45 -0.52 10.59 -0.69
CA VAL A 45 -1.92 10.14 -0.72
C VAL A 45 -2.10 9.08 -1.79
N GLU A 46 -2.69 7.93 -1.44
CA GLU A 46 -3.12 6.94 -2.43
C GLU A 46 -4.52 7.30 -2.94
N VAL A 47 -4.62 7.52 -4.23
CA VAL A 47 -5.84 8.05 -4.88
C VAL A 47 -6.76 6.93 -5.35
N THR A 48 -6.20 5.88 -6.00
CA THR A 48 -7.00 4.87 -6.69
C THR A 48 -6.16 3.64 -7.08
N ASN A 49 -6.83 2.70 -7.78
CA ASN A 49 -6.21 1.53 -8.40
C ASN A 49 -6.54 1.52 -9.91
N PHE A 50 -5.52 1.45 -10.76
CA PHE A 50 -5.68 1.34 -12.21
C PHE A 50 -5.91 -0.09 -12.71
N GLY A 51 -6.14 -1.05 -11.81
CA GLY A 51 -6.48 -2.42 -12.15
C GLY A 51 -7.77 -2.55 -12.97
N ASN A 52 -8.18 -3.79 -13.22
CA ASN A 52 -9.39 -4.06 -13.98
C ASN A 52 -10.66 -3.54 -13.27
N PRO A 53 -11.42 -2.62 -13.85
CA PRO A 53 -12.62 -2.06 -13.23
C PRO A 53 -13.70 -3.10 -12.90
N THR A 54 -13.79 -4.19 -13.67
CA THR A 54 -14.74 -5.27 -13.41
C THR A 54 -14.38 -6.06 -12.15
N GLY A 55 -13.08 -6.26 -11.91
CA GLY A 55 -12.61 -6.97 -10.71
C GLY A 55 -12.50 -6.08 -9.47
N MET A 56 -12.48 -4.76 -9.66
CA MET A 56 -12.36 -3.77 -8.60
C MET A 56 -13.31 -2.58 -8.85
N PRO A 57 -14.62 -2.78 -8.70
CA PRO A 57 -15.64 -1.80 -9.10
C PRO A 57 -15.50 -0.46 -8.35
N GLN A 58 -14.97 -0.45 -7.12
CA GLN A 58 -14.72 0.79 -6.38
C GLN A 58 -13.75 1.75 -7.09
N PHE A 59 -12.93 1.24 -8.01
CA PHE A 59 -11.95 2.05 -8.76
C PHE A 59 -12.27 2.18 -10.25
N SER A 60 -13.52 1.93 -10.64
CA SER A 60 -13.97 2.09 -12.03
C SER A 60 -13.85 3.53 -12.54
N ASP A 61 -13.82 4.50 -11.63
CA ASP A 61 -13.69 5.94 -11.85
C ASP A 61 -12.24 6.46 -11.77
N ALA A 62 -11.23 5.59 -11.81
CA ALA A 62 -9.83 5.95 -11.57
C ALA A 62 -9.34 7.13 -12.44
N ASP A 63 -9.60 7.09 -13.74
CA ASP A 63 -9.20 8.15 -14.67
C ASP A 63 -9.91 9.47 -14.38
N GLU A 64 -11.21 9.41 -14.09
CA GLU A 64 -12.02 10.58 -13.78
C GLU A 64 -11.60 11.24 -12.47
N LEU A 65 -11.38 10.43 -11.43
CA LEU A 65 -10.93 10.94 -10.14
C LEU A 65 -9.57 11.66 -10.25
N PHE A 66 -8.62 11.09 -11.03
CA PHE A 66 -7.34 11.76 -11.27
C PHE A 66 -7.47 13.06 -12.04
N LYS A 67 -8.35 13.12 -13.07
CA LYS A 67 -8.62 14.37 -13.78
C LYS A 67 -9.18 15.45 -12.84
N GLN A 68 -10.16 15.06 -12.02
CA GLN A 68 -10.81 16.01 -11.11
C GLN A 68 -9.83 16.51 -10.05
N ILE A 69 -9.05 15.68 -9.40
CA ILE A 69 -8.11 16.11 -8.37
C ILE A 69 -6.99 17.00 -8.96
N ARG A 70 -6.48 16.69 -10.16
CA ARG A 70 -5.45 17.50 -10.84
C ARG A 70 -5.95 18.87 -11.30
N THR A 71 -7.24 18.98 -11.57
CA THR A 71 -7.88 20.26 -12.00
C THR A 71 -8.64 20.98 -10.90
N SER A 72 -8.64 20.44 -9.68
CA SER A 72 -9.34 21.03 -8.55
C SER A 72 -8.73 22.39 -8.18
N LYS A 73 -9.56 23.45 -8.29
CA LYS A 73 -9.17 24.81 -7.87
C LYS A 73 -8.94 24.92 -6.38
N LYS A 74 -9.60 24.07 -5.58
CA LYS A 74 -9.54 24.09 -4.11
C LYS A 74 -8.15 23.76 -3.59
N VAL A 75 -7.44 22.85 -4.25
CA VAL A 75 -6.10 22.35 -3.86
C VAL A 75 -5.01 22.65 -4.88
N ALA A 76 -5.27 23.50 -5.88
CA ALA A 76 -4.33 23.83 -6.97
C ALA A 76 -2.93 24.26 -6.45
N HIS A 77 -2.89 24.95 -5.32
CA HIS A 77 -1.65 25.44 -4.69
C HIS A 77 -0.89 24.36 -3.90
N LEU A 78 -1.49 23.18 -3.67
CA LEU A 78 -0.92 22.07 -2.90
C LEU A 78 -0.52 20.88 -3.77
N ILE A 79 -1.16 20.74 -4.94
CA ILE A 79 -1.11 19.54 -5.75
C ILE A 79 0.31 19.20 -6.25
N ASN A 80 1.15 20.20 -6.50
CA ASN A 80 2.51 20.02 -6.97
C ASN A 80 3.48 19.65 -5.84
N ASP A 81 3.12 19.89 -4.59
CA ASP A 81 3.90 19.56 -3.40
C ASP A 81 3.51 18.21 -2.80
N ALA A 82 2.48 17.59 -3.36
CA ALA A 82 1.99 16.28 -2.94
C ALA A 82 2.38 15.18 -3.96
N SER A 83 2.54 13.98 -3.47
CA SER A 83 2.73 12.77 -4.27
C SER A 83 1.43 11.97 -4.31
N LEU A 84 0.77 11.97 -5.45
CA LEU A 84 -0.45 11.21 -5.69
C LEU A 84 -0.10 9.83 -6.25
N THR A 85 -0.44 8.78 -5.51
CA THR A 85 -0.08 7.40 -5.82
C THR A 85 -1.27 6.62 -6.37
N ALA A 86 -1.02 5.73 -7.32
CA ALA A 86 -1.99 4.75 -7.82
C ALA A 86 -1.43 3.33 -7.73
N ILE A 87 -2.30 2.37 -7.45
CA ILE A 87 -1.95 0.95 -7.46
C ILE A 87 -1.97 0.40 -8.89
N THR A 88 -0.94 -0.37 -9.27
CA THR A 88 -0.77 -0.90 -10.63
C THR A 88 -0.12 -2.28 -10.63
N ILE A 89 -0.72 -3.26 -9.97
CA ILE A 89 -0.10 -4.59 -9.76
C ILE A 89 0.27 -5.30 -11.07
N ARG A 90 -0.48 -5.08 -12.15
CA ARG A 90 -0.31 -5.75 -13.46
C ARG A 90 0.14 -4.77 -14.53
N GLU A 91 0.85 -5.28 -15.53
CA GLU A 91 1.36 -4.52 -16.67
C GLU A 91 0.33 -3.56 -17.28
N ARG A 92 -0.86 -4.04 -17.63
CA ARG A 92 -1.91 -3.19 -18.22
C ARG A 92 -2.32 -2.02 -17.30
N ALA A 93 -2.23 -2.19 -15.99
CA ALA A 93 -2.51 -1.10 -15.05
C ALA A 93 -1.40 -0.03 -15.07
N VAL A 94 -0.14 -0.45 -15.23
CA VAL A 94 0.99 0.47 -15.42
C VAL A 94 0.85 1.25 -16.71
N GLU A 95 0.54 0.57 -17.82
CA GLU A 95 0.29 1.22 -19.11
C GLU A 95 -0.80 2.30 -19.00
N ARG A 96 -1.94 1.99 -18.36
CA ARG A 96 -3.02 2.97 -18.13
C ARG A 96 -2.54 4.16 -17.29
N ALA A 97 -1.74 3.94 -16.26
CA ALA A 97 -1.19 5.02 -15.44
C ALA A 97 -0.25 5.91 -16.26
N ILE A 98 0.59 5.31 -17.12
CA ILE A 98 1.47 6.04 -18.06
C ILE A 98 0.64 6.83 -19.08
N GLU A 99 -0.37 6.21 -19.68
CA GLU A 99 -1.29 6.90 -20.61
C GLU A 99 -1.93 8.13 -19.95
N ALA A 100 -2.40 7.98 -18.70
CA ALA A 100 -2.97 9.08 -17.92
C ALA A 100 -1.95 10.19 -17.66
N LYS A 101 -0.70 9.82 -17.30
CA LYS A 101 0.39 10.78 -17.06
C LYS A 101 0.72 11.58 -18.31
N LEU A 102 0.85 10.91 -19.45
CA LEU A 102 1.13 11.56 -20.74
C LEU A 102 0.00 12.48 -21.19
N LYS A 103 -1.24 12.22 -20.77
CA LYS A 103 -2.40 13.11 -20.97
C LYS A 103 -2.47 14.27 -19.95
N GLY A 104 -1.51 14.36 -19.03
CA GLY A 104 -1.38 15.47 -18.07
C GLY A 104 -2.17 15.31 -16.76
N TYR A 105 -2.83 14.18 -16.50
CA TYR A 105 -3.61 13.98 -15.26
C TYR A 105 -3.19 12.77 -14.41
N GLY A 106 -2.23 11.97 -14.84
CA GLY A 106 -1.86 10.73 -14.17
C GLY A 106 -1.16 10.86 -12.81
N PRO A 107 -0.79 9.72 -12.20
CA PRO A 107 -0.15 9.67 -10.91
C PRO A 107 1.29 10.22 -10.94
N ASP A 108 1.80 10.61 -9.77
CA ASP A 108 3.22 10.92 -9.57
C ASP A 108 4.02 9.69 -9.20
N ARG A 109 3.31 8.69 -8.65
CA ARG A 109 3.86 7.42 -8.22
C ARG A 109 2.90 6.29 -8.52
N ILE A 110 3.45 5.14 -8.88
CA ILE A 110 2.71 3.89 -8.98
C ILE A 110 3.24 2.88 -7.97
N LEU A 111 2.42 1.86 -7.66
CA LEU A 111 2.78 0.78 -6.76
C LEU A 111 2.73 -0.55 -7.49
N LEU A 112 3.84 -1.29 -7.44
CA LEU A 112 3.97 -2.69 -7.83
C LEU A 112 4.13 -3.54 -6.57
N MET A 113 3.66 -4.81 -6.55
CA MET A 113 3.63 -5.61 -5.35
C MET A 113 4.05 -7.06 -5.57
N VAL A 114 4.93 -7.54 -4.72
CA VAL A 114 5.22 -8.96 -4.55
C VAL A 114 4.79 -9.45 -3.17
N SER A 115 4.49 -10.73 -3.05
CA SER A 115 4.24 -11.39 -1.77
C SER A 115 5.37 -12.35 -1.44
N THR A 116 5.74 -12.47 -0.17
CA THR A 116 6.70 -13.49 0.27
C THR A 116 6.17 -14.91 0.10
N SER A 117 4.84 -15.06 0.13
CA SER A 117 4.11 -16.28 -0.23
C SER A 117 3.88 -16.35 -1.73
N GLU A 118 4.34 -17.41 -2.38
CA GLU A 118 4.19 -17.56 -3.83
C GLU A 118 2.75 -17.82 -4.25
N SER A 119 2.00 -18.63 -3.51
CA SER A 119 0.59 -18.87 -3.78
C SER A 119 -0.25 -17.61 -3.68
N HIS A 120 0.00 -16.76 -2.67
CA HIS A 120 -0.65 -15.47 -2.54
C HIS A 120 -0.24 -14.52 -3.67
N HIS A 121 1.04 -14.55 -4.06
CA HIS A 121 1.54 -13.75 -5.17
C HIS A 121 0.88 -14.11 -6.50
N ILE A 122 0.85 -15.41 -6.85
CA ILE A 122 0.21 -15.90 -8.09
C ILE A 122 -1.27 -15.53 -8.09
N LYS A 123 -1.96 -15.66 -6.97
CA LYS A 123 -3.38 -15.32 -6.86
C LYS A 123 -3.65 -13.85 -7.19
N ASN A 124 -2.83 -12.93 -6.71
CA ASN A 124 -3.02 -11.49 -6.91
C ASN A 124 -2.54 -11.02 -8.29
N SER A 125 -1.38 -11.49 -8.73
CA SER A 125 -0.75 -11.03 -9.97
C SER A 125 -1.12 -11.88 -11.19
N GLY A 126 -1.41 -13.17 -11.00
CA GLY A 126 -1.55 -14.15 -12.06
C GLY A 126 -0.21 -14.64 -12.64
N LEU A 127 0.92 -14.27 -12.02
CA LEU A 127 2.28 -14.59 -12.47
C LEU A 127 3.04 -15.31 -11.36
N THR A 128 4.03 -16.12 -11.72
CA THR A 128 5.03 -16.59 -10.76
C THR A 128 5.92 -15.43 -10.31
N LEU A 129 6.64 -15.59 -9.20
CA LEU A 129 7.58 -14.57 -8.72
C LEU A 129 8.62 -14.21 -9.80
N ASP A 130 9.19 -15.22 -10.47
CA ASP A 130 10.21 -14.97 -11.51
C ASP A 130 9.66 -14.22 -12.71
N GLN A 131 8.45 -14.54 -13.15
CA GLN A 131 7.78 -13.80 -14.23
C GLN A 131 7.50 -12.36 -13.81
N TYR A 132 7.02 -12.18 -12.57
CA TYR A 132 6.69 -10.86 -12.05
C TYR A 132 7.90 -9.95 -11.91
N TRP A 133 9.02 -10.46 -11.40
CA TRP A 133 10.24 -9.66 -11.27
C TRP A 133 10.76 -9.15 -12.60
N LYS A 134 10.68 -9.98 -13.68
CA LYS A 134 11.04 -9.55 -15.04
C LYS A 134 10.10 -8.45 -15.55
N MET A 135 8.80 -8.65 -15.39
CA MET A 135 7.79 -7.63 -15.72
C MET A 135 8.01 -6.35 -14.93
N ALA A 136 8.23 -6.44 -13.61
CA ALA A 136 8.41 -5.29 -12.74
C ALA A 136 9.65 -4.45 -13.14
N GLU A 137 10.77 -5.09 -13.46
CA GLU A 137 11.98 -4.37 -13.92
C GLU A 137 11.72 -3.59 -15.21
N GLU A 138 10.98 -4.16 -16.16
CA GLU A 138 10.59 -3.47 -17.39
C GLU A 138 9.64 -2.31 -17.11
N GLN A 139 8.62 -2.55 -16.29
CA GLN A 139 7.60 -1.54 -15.98
C GLN A 139 8.15 -0.38 -15.15
N ILE A 140 9.16 -0.61 -14.30
CA ILE A 140 9.87 0.47 -13.61
C ILE A 140 10.56 1.40 -14.61
N LYS A 141 11.27 0.85 -15.60
CA LYS A 141 11.91 1.63 -16.66
C LYS A 141 10.89 2.46 -17.46
N ASN A 142 9.76 1.85 -17.82
CA ASN A 142 8.68 2.50 -18.55
C ASN A 142 8.04 3.64 -17.74
N ALA A 143 7.78 3.42 -16.45
CA ALA A 143 7.22 4.41 -15.54
C ALA A 143 8.18 5.61 -15.37
N HIS A 144 9.47 5.35 -15.14
CA HIS A 144 10.50 6.39 -15.03
C HIS A 144 10.62 7.21 -16.31
N ALA A 145 10.57 6.57 -17.49
CA ALA A 145 10.56 7.28 -18.77
C ALA A 145 9.36 8.22 -18.93
N ALA A 146 8.24 7.93 -18.28
CA ALA A 146 7.06 8.80 -18.22
C ALA A 146 7.08 9.81 -17.05
N GLY A 147 8.16 9.87 -16.28
CA GLY A 147 8.28 10.75 -15.10
C GLY A 147 7.42 10.30 -13.89
N ILE A 148 7.15 9.01 -13.77
CA ILE A 148 6.41 8.42 -12.67
C ILE A 148 7.39 7.65 -11.77
N LYS A 149 7.37 7.92 -10.45
CA LYS A 149 8.12 7.15 -9.45
C LYS A 149 7.45 5.81 -9.18
N VAL A 150 8.24 4.83 -8.73
CA VAL A 150 7.74 3.48 -8.46
C VAL A 150 7.98 3.09 -7.00
N ASN A 151 6.90 2.73 -6.31
CA ASN A 151 6.95 2.05 -5.03
C ASN A 151 6.92 0.54 -5.27
N GLY A 152 7.95 -0.17 -4.76
CA GLY A 152 7.92 -1.62 -4.67
C GLY A 152 7.28 -2.03 -3.33
N THR A 153 6.26 -2.88 -3.35
CA THR A 153 5.65 -3.37 -2.10
C THR A 153 6.05 -4.80 -1.86
N VAL A 154 6.43 -5.12 -0.61
CA VAL A 154 6.58 -6.48 -0.10
C VAL A 154 5.41 -6.76 0.83
N SER A 155 4.59 -7.75 0.48
CA SER A 155 3.39 -8.15 1.21
C SER A 155 3.58 -9.51 1.89
N THR A 156 2.70 -9.85 2.83
CA THR A 156 2.71 -11.11 3.60
C THR A 156 4.01 -11.34 4.40
N ILE A 157 4.60 -10.26 4.94
CA ILE A 157 5.90 -10.32 5.61
C ILE A 157 5.85 -11.15 6.90
N TRP A 158 4.79 -11.00 7.70
CA TRP A 158 4.66 -11.64 9.01
C TRP A 158 3.74 -12.85 9.02
N GLY A 159 3.05 -13.08 7.91
CA GLY A 159 2.14 -14.20 7.72
C GLY A 159 1.37 -14.10 6.42
N CYS A 160 0.87 -15.24 5.97
CA CYS A 160 0.07 -15.38 4.76
C CYS A 160 -1.20 -16.17 5.07
N PRO A 161 -2.38 -15.70 4.65
CA PRO A 161 -3.63 -16.42 4.88
C PRO A 161 -3.72 -17.76 4.12
N ILE A 162 -2.82 -18.00 3.16
CA ILE A 162 -2.80 -19.24 2.36
C ILE A 162 -1.73 -20.20 2.89
N GLU A 163 -0.51 -19.71 3.11
CA GLU A 163 0.67 -20.55 3.45
C GLU A 163 1.01 -20.53 4.95
N GLY A 164 0.38 -19.65 5.73
CA GLY A 164 0.68 -19.48 7.15
C GLY A 164 1.96 -18.65 7.40
N PRO A 165 2.83 -19.10 8.32
CA PRO A 165 4.04 -18.35 8.69
C PRO A 165 4.96 -18.10 7.50
N THR A 166 5.54 -16.89 7.42
CA THR A 166 6.44 -16.46 6.35
C THR A 166 7.83 -16.14 6.88
N ASP A 167 8.83 -16.20 5.99
CA ASP A 167 10.22 -15.93 6.30
C ASP A 167 10.55 -14.44 6.18
N LEU A 168 10.98 -13.83 7.29
CA LEU A 168 11.39 -12.43 7.33
C LEU A 168 12.62 -12.15 6.46
N ILE A 169 13.54 -13.11 6.32
CA ILE A 169 14.75 -12.96 5.48
C ILE A 169 14.34 -12.79 4.01
N LYS A 170 13.40 -13.63 3.54
CA LYS A 170 12.88 -13.52 2.17
C LYS A 170 12.28 -12.15 1.89
N ALA A 171 11.58 -11.55 2.87
CA ALA A 171 11.04 -10.19 2.73
C ALA A 171 12.14 -9.13 2.61
N ILE A 172 13.24 -9.28 3.36
CA ILE A 172 14.40 -8.39 3.28
C ILE A 172 15.09 -8.53 1.91
N ASP A 173 15.28 -9.75 1.43
CA ASP A 173 15.87 -10.01 0.11
C ASP A 173 15.01 -9.42 -1.02
N PHE A 174 13.68 -9.49 -0.89
CA PHE A 174 12.75 -8.86 -1.83
C PHE A 174 12.83 -7.33 -1.77
N THR A 175 13.03 -6.76 -0.58
CA THR A 175 13.25 -5.32 -0.42
C THR A 175 14.52 -4.87 -1.13
N GLN A 176 15.63 -5.58 -0.94
CA GLN A 176 16.87 -5.31 -1.65
C GLN A 176 16.67 -5.41 -3.17
N ARG A 177 16.00 -6.46 -3.62
CA ARG A 177 15.72 -6.66 -5.05
C ARG A 177 14.89 -5.55 -5.65
N TRP A 178 13.91 -4.98 -4.95
CA TRP A 178 13.16 -3.81 -5.40
C TRP A 178 14.09 -2.63 -5.70
N PHE A 179 15.03 -2.32 -4.79
CA PHE A 179 15.99 -1.26 -5.03
C PHE A 179 16.96 -1.58 -6.17
N ASP A 180 17.42 -2.82 -6.28
CA ASP A 180 18.34 -3.27 -7.34
C ASP A 180 17.75 -3.10 -8.74
N ILE A 181 16.42 -3.31 -8.89
CA ILE A 181 15.72 -3.11 -10.17
C ILE A 181 15.20 -1.68 -10.38
N GLY A 182 15.43 -0.77 -9.41
CA GLY A 182 15.21 0.66 -9.57
C GLY A 182 13.97 1.23 -8.88
N ALA A 183 13.32 0.54 -7.95
CA ALA A 183 12.24 1.15 -7.17
C ALA A 183 12.73 2.36 -6.37
N ASP A 184 11.94 3.43 -6.33
CA ASP A 184 12.27 4.68 -5.61
C ASP A 184 12.15 4.53 -4.10
N ASP A 185 11.19 3.73 -3.65
CA ASP A 185 10.94 3.37 -2.25
C ASP A 185 10.26 2.00 -2.15
N VAL A 186 10.24 1.44 -0.93
CA VAL A 186 9.65 0.13 -0.67
C VAL A 186 8.66 0.20 0.49
N LYS A 187 7.46 -0.36 0.26
CA LYS A 187 6.41 -0.52 1.26
C LYS A 187 6.45 -1.93 1.86
N HIS A 188 6.31 -2.00 3.18
CA HIS A 188 6.30 -3.22 3.96
C HIS A 188 4.91 -3.45 4.54
N ALA A 189 4.17 -4.41 3.95
CA ALA A 189 2.77 -4.60 4.28
C ALA A 189 2.51 -5.83 5.17
N ASP A 190 1.87 -5.57 6.31
CA ASP A 190 1.19 -6.58 7.11
C ASP A 190 -0.19 -6.83 6.52
N HIS A 191 -0.22 -7.74 5.55
CA HIS A 191 -1.39 -7.95 4.69
C HIS A 191 -2.66 -8.37 5.43
N ASP A 192 -2.51 -9.15 6.50
CA ASP A 192 -3.61 -9.76 7.25
C ASP A 192 -3.64 -9.37 8.74
N GLY A 193 -2.83 -8.41 9.15
CA GLY A 193 -2.73 -7.99 10.55
C GLY A 193 -2.14 -9.07 11.46
N SER A 194 -1.29 -9.95 10.94
CA SER A 194 -0.65 -11.04 11.69
C SER A 194 0.63 -10.64 12.42
N ALA A 195 1.16 -9.46 12.13
CA ALA A 195 2.36 -8.95 12.77
C ALA A 195 2.17 -8.74 14.28
N SER A 196 3.14 -9.19 15.07
CA SER A 196 3.26 -8.85 16.50
C SER A 196 4.42 -7.88 16.73
N PRO A 197 4.37 -7.04 17.78
CA PRO A 197 5.35 -5.98 18.00
C PRO A 197 6.81 -6.47 18.07
N ASP A 198 7.04 -7.64 18.66
CA ASP A 198 8.36 -8.27 18.76
C ASP A 198 8.90 -8.66 17.37
N ARG A 199 8.07 -9.25 16.51
CA ARG A 199 8.44 -9.61 15.13
C ARG A 199 8.61 -8.37 14.25
N VAL A 200 7.84 -7.33 14.47
CA VAL A 200 7.98 -6.04 13.78
C VAL A 200 9.32 -5.41 14.13
N PHE A 201 9.65 -5.33 15.42
CA PHE A 201 10.94 -4.80 15.87
C PHE A 201 12.11 -5.60 15.29
N GLN A 202 12.03 -6.93 15.35
CA GLN A 202 13.03 -7.81 14.77
C GLN A 202 13.22 -7.56 13.27
N TYR A 203 12.12 -7.52 12.52
CA TYR A 203 12.16 -7.32 11.08
C TYR A 203 12.83 -6.01 10.67
N TYR A 204 12.38 -4.88 11.25
CA TYR A 204 12.93 -3.58 10.88
C TYR A 204 14.35 -3.36 11.37
N THR A 205 14.75 -3.96 12.49
CA THR A 205 16.15 -3.96 12.92
C THR A 205 17.03 -4.68 11.90
N MET A 206 16.65 -5.89 11.49
CA MET A 206 17.36 -6.66 10.46
C MET A 206 17.37 -5.96 9.09
N LEU A 207 16.25 -5.32 8.72
CA LEU A 207 16.14 -4.56 7.49
C LEU A 207 17.12 -3.39 7.45
N GLN A 208 17.24 -2.63 8.55
CA GLN A 208 18.19 -1.54 8.64
C GLN A 208 19.63 -2.00 8.54
N GLU A 209 19.97 -3.11 9.19
CA GLU A 209 21.31 -3.68 9.13
C GLU A 209 21.71 -4.17 7.74
N LYS A 210 20.76 -4.76 7.00
CA LYS A 210 21.03 -5.41 5.70
C LYS A 210 20.84 -4.48 4.52
N VAL A 211 19.82 -3.64 4.52
CA VAL A 211 19.41 -2.78 3.40
C VAL A 211 19.61 -1.30 3.72
N GLY A 212 19.28 -0.89 4.94
CA GLY A 212 19.31 0.52 5.33
C GLY A 212 18.23 1.35 4.62
N MET A 213 18.60 2.57 4.17
CA MET A 213 17.71 3.47 3.41
C MET A 213 16.36 3.74 4.10
N THR A 214 16.36 3.92 5.43
CA THR A 214 15.16 4.06 6.26
C THR A 214 14.17 5.12 5.72
N GLN A 215 14.67 6.21 5.16
CA GLN A 215 13.85 7.27 4.55
C GLN A 215 13.10 6.83 3.27
N LYS A 216 13.43 5.68 2.72
CA LYS A 216 12.76 5.08 1.56
C LYS A 216 11.92 3.85 1.92
N GLN A 217 11.81 3.52 3.20
CA GLN A 217 11.03 2.40 3.69
C GLN A 217 9.69 2.92 4.23
N ILE A 218 8.59 2.34 3.81
CA ILE A 218 7.22 2.75 4.21
C ILE A 218 6.57 1.61 4.98
N VAL A 219 6.05 1.92 6.15
CA VAL A 219 5.40 0.97 7.07
C VAL A 219 3.90 0.99 6.84
N HIS A 220 3.31 -0.19 6.64
CA HIS A 220 1.89 -0.37 6.40
C HIS A 220 1.36 -1.54 7.24
N PHE A 221 0.52 -1.25 8.23
CA PHE A 221 -0.04 -2.26 9.14
C PHE A 221 -1.55 -2.32 9.06
N HIS A 222 -2.07 -3.55 8.97
CA HIS A 222 -3.45 -3.87 9.28
C HIS A 222 -3.60 -4.12 10.80
N THR A 223 -4.77 -3.81 11.36
CA THR A 223 -5.01 -3.87 12.81
C THR A 223 -5.92 -5.01 13.23
N THR A 224 -6.12 -5.98 12.38
CA THR A 224 -7.07 -7.09 12.54
C THR A 224 -7.03 -7.78 13.90
N ARG A 225 -5.83 -7.87 14.51
CA ARG A 225 -5.63 -8.48 15.83
C ARG A 225 -5.43 -7.45 16.94
N GLY A 226 -5.68 -6.17 16.67
CA GLY A 226 -5.55 -5.10 17.65
C GLY A 226 -4.11 -4.63 17.92
N TRP A 227 -3.11 -5.13 17.16
CA TRP A 227 -1.70 -4.77 17.36
C TRP A 227 -1.23 -3.52 16.62
N GLY A 228 -2.05 -2.89 15.80
CA GLY A 228 -1.65 -1.82 14.89
C GLY A 228 -0.77 -0.75 15.51
N LEU A 229 -1.25 -0.03 16.53
CA LEU A 229 -0.46 1.03 17.19
C LEU A 229 0.75 0.48 17.96
N ALA A 230 0.65 -0.71 18.54
CA ALA A 230 1.80 -1.35 19.18
C ALA A 230 2.88 -1.73 18.15
N ASN A 231 2.48 -2.13 16.95
CA ASN A 231 3.38 -2.39 15.82
C ASN A 231 4.03 -1.09 15.32
N VAL A 232 3.29 0.03 15.28
CA VAL A 232 3.87 1.35 14.99
C VAL A 232 4.95 1.71 16.00
N LEU A 233 4.66 1.54 17.29
CA LEU A 233 5.64 1.81 18.33
C LEU A 233 6.90 0.95 18.16
N ALA A 234 6.75 -0.33 17.86
CA ALA A 234 7.87 -1.24 17.60
C ALA A 234 8.68 -0.83 16.36
N ALA A 235 8.01 -0.39 15.28
CA ALA A 235 8.67 0.11 14.09
C ALA A 235 9.42 1.43 14.34
N LEU A 236 8.83 2.36 15.12
CA LEU A 236 9.49 3.58 15.57
C LEU A 236 10.74 3.28 16.42
N GLN A 237 10.66 2.31 17.34
CA GLN A 237 11.79 1.84 18.15
C GLN A 237 12.92 1.25 17.30
N ALA A 238 12.57 0.63 16.17
CA ALA A 238 13.52 0.17 15.17
C ALA A 238 13.96 1.30 14.21
N GLY A 239 13.55 2.57 14.41
CA GLY A 239 14.02 3.74 13.67
C GLY A 239 13.25 4.04 12.38
N MET A 240 12.10 3.41 12.15
CA MET A 240 11.27 3.70 10.98
C MET A 240 10.62 5.07 11.10
N THR A 241 10.47 5.76 9.94
CA THR A 241 10.03 7.16 9.90
C THR A 241 8.86 7.45 8.96
N ASN A 242 8.49 6.50 8.09
CA ASN A 242 7.39 6.72 7.15
C ASN A 242 6.30 5.69 7.38
N PHE A 243 5.09 6.14 7.59
CA PHE A 243 3.92 5.33 7.92
C PHE A 243 2.75 5.67 7.00
N GLU A 244 1.85 4.72 6.83
CA GLU A 244 0.56 4.92 6.15
C GLU A 244 -0.58 4.54 7.07
N ALA A 245 -1.69 5.26 6.93
CA ALA A 245 -2.91 5.06 7.73
C ALA A 245 -4.15 5.42 6.93
N THR A 246 -5.32 5.16 7.49
CA THR A 246 -6.61 5.59 6.93
C THR A 246 -7.41 6.38 7.95
N MET A 247 -8.19 7.34 7.49
CA MET A 247 -9.13 8.08 8.35
C MET A 247 -10.11 7.10 9.00
N GLY A 248 -10.25 7.18 10.32
CA GLY A 248 -11.08 6.27 11.10
C GLY A 248 -10.61 4.80 11.10
N GLY A 249 -9.44 4.48 10.59
CA GLY A 249 -8.91 3.11 10.51
C GLY A 249 -9.69 2.20 9.56
N ILE A 250 -10.47 2.74 8.64
CA ILE A 250 -11.32 1.96 7.73
C ILE A 250 -10.49 1.19 6.69
N GLY A 251 -11.10 0.14 6.10
CA GLY A 251 -10.47 -0.72 5.09
C GLY A 251 -9.67 -1.84 5.71
N GLY A 252 -8.59 -2.18 5.04
CA GLY A 252 -7.79 -3.34 5.41
C GLY A 252 -8.42 -4.64 4.93
N GLN A 253 -7.56 -5.57 4.53
CA GLN A 253 -7.99 -6.89 4.14
C GLN A 253 -7.88 -7.82 5.34
N PRO A 254 -9.00 -8.39 5.82
CA PRO A 254 -8.96 -9.34 6.91
C PRO A 254 -8.24 -10.62 6.49
N ALA A 255 -7.57 -11.28 7.43
CA ALA A 255 -7.15 -12.66 7.26
C ALA A 255 -8.38 -13.52 7.03
N ASN A 256 -8.39 -14.31 5.96
CA ASN A 256 -9.50 -15.19 5.67
C ASN A 256 -9.42 -16.43 6.55
N PHE A 257 -10.29 -16.51 7.54
CA PHE A 257 -10.47 -17.72 8.33
C PHE A 257 -11.94 -18.15 8.29
N VAL A 258 -12.19 -19.40 7.94
CA VAL A 258 -13.49 -20.04 8.13
C VAL A 258 -13.30 -21.11 9.20
N ASP A 259 -14.07 -21.04 10.28
CA ASP A 259 -13.99 -21.96 11.43
C ASP A 259 -12.55 -22.11 12.00
N GLY A 260 -11.79 -21.01 12.01
CA GLY A 260 -10.41 -21.01 12.51
C GLY A 260 -9.37 -21.57 11.54
N VAL A 261 -9.76 -21.94 10.33
CA VAL A 261 -8.88 -22.45 9.27
C VAL A 261 -8.64 -21.33 8.27
N PRO A 262 -7.36 -21.04 7.91
CA PRO A 262 -7.06 -20.08 6.85
C PRO A 262 -7.66 -20.55 5.53
N VAL A 263 -8.47 -19.72 4.89
CA VAL A 263 -9.03 -20.01 3.56
C VAL A 263 -8.36 -19.13 2.52
N ALA A 264 -7.94 -19.75 1.42
CA ALA A 264 -7.43 -19.05 0.25
C ALA A 264 -8.56 -18.20 -0.34
N GLY A 265 -8.58 -16.90 -0.03
CA GLY A 265 -9.72 -16.09 -0.41
C GLY A 265 -9.40 -14.91 -1.29
N THR A 266 -10.01 -14.85 -2.44
CA THR A 266 -10.64 -13.70 -3.04
C THR A 266 -12.12 -14.04 -3.00
N GLY A 267 -12.79 -13.79 -1.96
CA GLY A 267 -14.20 -14.00 -1.75
C GLY A 267 -14.63 -13.13 -0.61
N SER A 268 -15.84 -13.28 -0.18
CA SER A 268 -16.28 -12.65 1.06
C SER A 268 -15.34 -13.07 2.17
N TYR A 269 -14.65 -12.12 2.76
CA TYR A 269 -13.82 -12.35 3.92
C TYR A 269 -14.73 -12.62 5.10
N TYR A 270 -14.47 -13.70 5.84
CA TYR A 270 -15.23 -14.03 7.01
C TYR A 270 -14.43 -13.77 8.27
N TYR A 271 -14.91 -12.86 9.09
CA TYR A 271 -14.42 -12.60 10.43
C TYR A 271 -15.48 -12.95 11.46
N LYS A 272 -15.08 -13.52 12.59
CA LYS A 272 -15.98 -13.68 13.73
C LYS A 272 -16.47 -12.34 14.25
N ASP A 273 -15.64 -11.32 14.17
CA ASP A 273 -15.98 -9.95 14.53
C ASP A 273 -15.55 -9.01 13.39
N PRO A 274 -16.48 -8.59 12.55
CA PRO A 274 -16.17 -7.65 11.45
C PRO A 274 -15.71 -6.27 11.93
N ASN A 275 -15.89 -5.94 13.22
CA ASN A 275 -15.41 -4.67 13.79
C ASN A 275 -13.90 -4.69 14.10
N LEU A 276 -13.25 -5.85 14.06
CA LEU A 276 -11.81 -5.99 14.25
C LEU A 276 -11.01 -5.86 12.95
N VAL A 277 -11.66 -5.49 11.86
CA VAL A 277 -11.01 -5.25 10.57
C VAL A 277 -10.61 -3.78 10.49
N GLY A 278 -9.47 -3.50 9.90
CA GLY A 278 -9.06 -2.12 9.65
C GLY A 278 -7.57 -1.95 9.46
N LEU A 279 -7.22 -0.73 9.14
CA LEU A 279 -5.86 -0.21 9.18
C LEU A 279 -5.64 0.59 10.47
N ILE A 280 -4.44 1.12 10.64
CA ILE A 280 -4.19 2.11 11.67
C ILE A 280 -5.03 3.35 11.34
N SER A 281 -5.74 3.87 12.36
CA SER A 281 -6.45 5.14 12.22
C SER A 281 -5.44 6.29 12.10
N THR A 282 -5.64 7.14 11.11
CA THR A 282 -4.82 8.34 10.93
C THR A 282 -4.90 9.25 12.17
N GLU A 283 -6.08 9.37 12.75
CA GLU A 283 -6.33 10.21 13.94
C GLU A 283 -5.58 9.71 15.18
N ASP A 284 -5.42 8.38 15.31
CA ASP A 284 -4.69 7.79 16.45
C ASP A 284 -3.17 7.84 16.22
N LEU A 285 -2.72 7.95 14.96
CA LEU A 285 -1.31 7.97 14.58
C LEU A 285 -0.71 9.38 14.67
N VAL A 286 -1.51 10.43 14.45
CA VAL A 286 -1.09 11.85 14.51
C VAL A 286 -1.03 12.35 15.95
#